data_5e0eabeaa115a876ad26cf2fd0c18c58
#
_entry.id   5e0eabeaa115a876ad26cf2fd0c18c58
#
_cell.length_a   1.000
_cell.length_b   1.000
_cell.length_c   1.000
_cell.angle_alpha   90.00
_cell.angle_beta   90.00
_cell.angle_gamma   90.00
#
_symmetry.space_group_name_H-M   'P 1'
#
loop_
_entity.id
_entity.type
_entity.pdbx_description
1 polymer ?
#
loop_
_entity_poly.entity_id
_entity_poly.type
_entity_poly.pdbx_seq_one_letter_code
_entity_poly.pdbx_strand_id
1 'polypeptide(L)'
;XXXKTRNSGLWQYTEFRKDYVYLDKSAAQWLIDNHVWTVAIDYLSIGSFEGGEAVHKMLLRNGVTVVEGVNLSAVEPGKYTFACLPIKIKDGDGGPARAILIRE
;
A
#
# COMPACT_ATOMS: atom_id res chain seq x y z
N UNK A 1 -0.20 -5.94 6.59
CA UNK A 1 -0.48 -6.49 5.52
C UNK A 1 0.11 -5.83 4.42
N UNK A 2 0.82 -6.54 3.87
CA UNK A 2 1.41 -6.15 2.72
C UNK A 2 0.89 -7.06 1.70
N UNK A 3 0.42 -6.54 0.79
CA UNK A 3 -0.22 -7.18 -0.23
C UNK A 3 0.65 -7.18 -1.39
N LYS A 4 1.32 -8.38 -1.64
CA LYS A 4 2.13 -8.62 -2.86
C LYS A 4 1.20 -9.14 -3.96
N THR A 5 1.09 -8.39 -5.03
CA THR A 5 0.21 -8.74 -6.14
C THR A 5 1.05 -8.88 -7.41
N ARG A 6 0.39 -9.11 -8.55
CA ARG A 6 1.10 -9.12 -9.83
C ARG A 6 1.65 -7.73 -10.18
N ASN A 7 1.24 -6.71 -9.42
CA ASN A 7 1.76 -5.36 -9.65
C ASN A 7 3.27 -5.26 -9.50
N SER A 8 3.87 -6.14 -8.69
CA SER A 8 5.33 -6.08 -8.53
C SER A 8 6.05 -6.28 -9.86
N GLY A 9 5.44 -6.99 -10.80
CA GLY A 9 6.00 -7.12 -12.15
C GLY A 9 5.83 -5.88 -13.00
N LEU A 10 4.97 -4.95 -12.59
CA LEU A 10 4.75 -3.74 -13.38
C LEU A 10 5.88 -2.72 -13.24
N TRP A 11 6.72 -2.89 -12.23
CA TRP A 11 7.83 -1.95 -12.03
C TRP A 11 8.86 -1.99 -13.15
N GLN A 12 8.82 -3.03 -13.99
CA GLN A 12 9.72 -3.10 -15.15
C GLN A 12 9.34 -2.14 -16.27
N TYR A 13 8.11 -1.60 -16.23
CA TYR A 13 7.64 -0.70 -17.28
C TYR A 13 7.83 0.74 -16.87
N THR A 14 8.14 1.60 -17.84
CA THR A 14 8.28 3.03 -17.57
C THR A 14 6.95 3.76 -17.66
N GLU A 15 5.97 3.15 -18.31
CA GLU A 15 4.65 3.77 -18.47
C GLU A 15 3.75 3.38 -17.33
N PHE A 16 2.88 4.30 -16.92
CA PHE A 16 1.87 4.00 -15.92
C PHE A 16 0.90 2.97 -16.47
N ARG A 17 0.64 1.93 -15.69
CA ARG A 17 -0.27 0.87 -16.10
C ARG A 17 -1.56 1.00 -15.29
N LYS A 18 -2.66 1.27 -15.98
CA LYS A 18 -3.94 1.49 -15.31
C LYS A 18 -4.61 0.20 -14.85
N ASP A 19 -4.15 -0.93 -15.35
CA ASP A 19 -4.76 -2.23 -15.05
C ASP A 19 -4.13 -2.90 -13.85
N TYR A 20 -3.59 -2.11 -12.94
CA TYR A 20 -2.97 -2.64 -11.72
C TYR A 20 -4.02 -3.21 -10.78
N VAL A 21 -3.58 -4.11 -9.91
CA VAL A 21 -4.42 -4.69 -8.86
C VAL A 21 -4.59 -3.68 -7.73
N TYR A 22 -5.80 -3.54 -7.24
CA TYR A 22 -6.14 -2.58 -6.20
C TYR A 22 -7.12 -3.19 -5.22
N LEU A 23 -7.37 -2.51 -4.12
CA LEU A 23 -8.39 -2.92 -3.16
C LEU A 23 -9.71 -2.25 -3.49
N ASP A 24 -10.80 -3.01 -3.41
CA ASP A 24 -12.12 -2.41 -3.51
C ASP A 24 -12.65 -2.13 -2.11
N LYS A 25 -13.89 -1.62 -2.03
CA LYS A 25 -14.45 -1.26 -0.74
C LYS A 25 -14.59 -2.46 0.20
N SER A 26 -14.91 -3.63 -0.34
CA SER A 26 -15.07 -4.80 0.52
C SER A 26 -13.74 -5.22 1.13
N ALA A 27 -12.67 -5.11 0.38
CA ALA A 27 -11.35 -5.42 0.91
C ALA A 27 -10.93 -4.40 1.96
N ALA A 28 -11.20 -3.12 1.70
CA ALA A 28 -10.90 -2.08 2.69
C ALA A 28 -11.67 -2.31 3.97
N GLN A 29 -12.94 -2.69 3.86
CA GLN A 29 -13.76 -2.96 5.04
C GLN A 29 -13.22 -4.15 5.83
N TRP A 30 -12.73 -5.17 5.13
CA TRP A 30 -12.13 -6.32 5.78
C TRP A 30 -10.92 -5.90 6.61
N LEU A 31 -10.07 -5.05 6.06
CA LEU A 31 -8.90 -4.56 6.79
C LEU A 31 -9.33 -3.80 8.05
N ILE A 32 -10.33 -2.96 7.92
CA ILE A 32 -10.83 -2.17 9.05
C ILE A 32 -11.39 -3.10 10.12
N ASP A 33 -12.23 -4.06 9.71
CA ASP A 33 -12.88 -4.97 10.65
C ASP A 33 -11.87 -5.86 11.37
N ASN A 34 -10.75 -6.14 10.74
CA ASN A 34 -9.71 -6.97 11.33
C ASN A 34 -8.62 -6.15 12.02
N HIS A 35 -8.87 -4.87 12.21
CA HIS A 35 -7.99 -3.97 12.99
C HIS A 35 -6.57 -3.91 12.44
N VAL A 36 -6.46 -3.89 11.12
CA VAL A 36 -5.16 -3.74 10.46
C VAL A 36 -4.75 -2.29 10.58
N TRP A 37 -3.56 -2.02 11.11
CA TRP A 37 -3.08 -0.66 11.31
C TRP A 37 -2.43 -0.07 10.07
N THR A 38 -1.81 -0.91 9.26
CA THR A 38 -1.06 -0.44 8.11
C THR A 38 -1.23 -1.42 6.97
N VAL A 39 -1.49 -0.89 5.78
CA VAL A 39 -1.54 -1.72 4.58
C VAL A 39 -0.56 -1.15 3.56
N ALA A 40 0.16 -2.02 2.89
CA ALA A 40 1.09 -1.63 1.84
C ALA A 40 0.74 -2.36 0.57
N ILE A 41 0.89 -1.69 -0.56
CA ILE A 41 0.60 -2.31 -1.85
C ILE A 41 1.72 -2.00 -2.84
N ASP A 42 1.89 -2.91 -3.77
CA ASP A 42 3.03 -2.91 -4.68
C ASP A 42 2.74 -2.18 -6.00
N TYR A 43 2.03 -1.07 -5.90
CA TYR A 43 1.92 -0.15 -7.02
C TYR A 43 1.58 1.24 -6.49
N LEU A 44 1.30 2.16 -7.40
CA LEU A 44 1.24 3.58 -7.08
C LEU A 44 -0.03 4.00 -6.35
N SER A 45 -1.04 3.14 -6.29
CA SER A 45 -2.25 3.46 -5.55
C SER A 45 -2.87 2.22 -4.94
N ILE A 46 -3.45 2.37 -3.75
CA ILE A 46 -4.19 1.32 -3.08
C ILE A 46 -5.58 1.14 -3.71
N GLY A 47 -6.11 2.18 -4.33
CA GLY A 47 -7.42 2.16 -4.95
C GLY A 47 -7.33 2.16 -6.46
N SER A 48 -8.46 1.95 -7.12
CA SER A 48 -8.49 1.89 -8.59
C SER A 48 -8.13 3.24 -9.20
N PHE A 49 -7.75 3.19 -10.47
CA PHE A 49 -7.41 4.41 -11.19
C PHE A 49 -8.61 5.37 -11.22
N GLU A 50 -9.79 4.82 -11.44
CA GLU A 50 -11.02 5.61 -11.40
C GLU A 50 -11.85 5.16 -10.22
N GLY A 51 -12.22 6.09 -9.37
CA GLY A 51 -13.08 5.79 -8.24
C GLY A 51 -12.37 5.25 -7.02
N GLY A 52 -11.04 5.26 -7.00
CA GLY A 52 -10.29 4.74 -5.85
C GLY A 52 -10.30 5.66 -4.65
N GLU A 53 -10.82 6.85 -4.81
CA GLU A 53 -10.84 7.84 -3.75
C GLU A 53 -11.62 7.36 -2.53
N ALA A 54 -12.71 6.62 -2.76
CA ALA A 54 -13.54 6.14 -1.67
C ALA A 54 -12.77 5.16 -0.78
N VAL A 55 -11.94 4.31 -1.38
CA VAL A 55 -11.14 3.35 -0.61
C VAL A 55 -10.11 4.08 0.24
N HIS A 56 -9.44 5.08 -0.34
CA HIS A 56 -8.50 5.90 0.43
C HIS A 56 -9.19 6.53 1.63
N LYS A 57 -10.34 7.13 1.43
CA LYS A 57 -11.05 7.79 2.51
C LYS A 57 -11.49 6.81 3.59
N MET A 58 -11.99 5.65 3.19
CA MET A 58 -12.38 4.62 4.15
C MET A 58 -11.21 4.25 5.05
N LEU A 59 -10.07 3.96 4.43
CA LEU A 59 -8.92 3.50 5.20
C LEU A 59 -8.41 4.61 6.13
N LEU A 60 -8.22 5.80 5.59
CA LEU A 60 -7.65 6.89 6.38
C LEU A 60 -8.58 7.33 7.50
N ARG A 61 -9.89 7.39 7.25
CA ARG A 61 -10.85 7.77 8.29
C ARG A 61 -10.89 6.78 9.43
N ASN A 62 -10.54 5.54 9.15
CA ASN A 62 -10.54 4.50 10.18
C ASN A 62 -9.15 4.23 10.74
N GLY A 63 -8.23 5.15 10.52
CA GLY A 63 -6.92 5.09 11.15
C GLY A 63 -5.96 4.10 10.53
N VAL A 64 -6.22 3.64 9.30
CA VAL A 64 -5.33 2.71 8.63
C VAL A 64 -4.30 3.52 7.83
N THR A 65 -3.03 3.29 8.11
CA THR A 65 -1.96 3.93 7.35
C THR A 65 -1.78 3.19 6.02
N VAL A 66 -1.66 3.95 4.94
CA VAL A 66 -1.54 3.39 3.61
C VAL A 66 -0.12 3.65 3.08
N VAL A 67 0.56 2.59 2.67
CA VAL A 67 1.89 2.69 2.06
C VAL A 67 1.77 2.19 0.64
N GLU A 68 2.16 3.03 -0.31
CA GLU A 68 2.03 2.71 -1.73
C GLU A 68 3.41 2.70 -2.37
N GLY A 69 3.52 2.04 -3.51
CA GLY A 69 4.74 2.11 -4.30
C GLY A 69 5.86 1.21 -3.82
N VAL A 70 5.54 0.17 -3.05
CA VAL A 70 6.59 -0.75 -2.61
C VAL A 70 6.85 -1.79 -3.70
N ASN A 71 8.08 -2.24 -3.80
CA ASN A 71 8.45 -3.30 -4.74
C ASN A 71 8.67 -4.58 -3.96
N LEU A 72 7.75 -5.51 -4.09
CA LEU A 72 7.79 -6.75 -3.35
C LEU A 72 8.26 -7.94 -4.20
N SER A 73 8.84 -7.65 -5.37
CA SER A 73 9.25 -8.70 -6.31
C SER A 73 10.11 -9.78 -5.66
N ALA A 74 11.04 -9.37 -4.82
CA ALA A 74 11.99 -10.30 -4.22
C ALA A 74 11.57 -10.79 -2.83
N VAL A 75 10.35 -10.48 -2.40
CA VAL A 75 9.90 -10.79 -1.05
C VAL A 75 9.04 -12.05 -1.07
N GLU A 76 9.41 -13.01 -0.23
CA GLU A 76 8.63 -14.24 -0.07
C GLU A 76 7.53 -14.01 0.96
N PRO A 77 6.40 -14.74 0.85
CA PRO A 77 5.38 -14.64 1.88
C PRO A 77 5.94 -15.04 3.25
N GLY A 78 5.44 -14.39 4.29
CA GLY A 78 5.89 -14.71 5.63
C GLY A 78 5.69 -13.54 6.57
N LYS A 79 6.24 -13.70 7.75
CA LYS A 79 6.18 -12.66 8.77
C LYS A 79 7.48 -11.89 8.81
N TYR A 80 7.36 -10.58 8.94
CA TYR A 80 8.51 -9.68 8.94
C TYR A 80 8.25 -8.56 9.93
N THR A 81 9.32 -7.95 10.39
CA THR A 81 9.21 -6.66 11.04
C THR A 81 9.23 -5.61 9.94
N PHE A 82 8.25 -4.73 9.93
CA PHE A 82 8.12 -3.69 8.91
C PHE A 82 8.52 -2.35 9.51
N ALA A 83 9.46 -1.68 8.87
CA ALA A 83 9.82 -0.33 9.24
C ALA A 83 9.61 0.57 8.04
N CYS A 84 8.95 1.70 8.26
CA CYS A 84 8.65 2.64 7.20
C CYS A 84 8.92 4.03 7.73
N LEU A 85 9.95 4.68 7.20
CA LEU A 85 10.48 5.92 7.75
C LEU A 85 10.23 7.06 6.76
N PRO A 86 9.17 7.85 6.98
CA PRO A 86 8.90 8.97 6.07
C PRO A 86 9.80 10.15 6.38
N ILE A 87 10.03 10.96 5.35
CA ILE A 87 10.68 12.24 5.59
C ILE A 87 9.69 13.15 6.29
N LYS A 88 10.22 14.07 7.06
CA LYS A 88 9.39 15.04 7.79
C LYS A 88 8.97 16.18 6.88
N ILE A 89 7.69 16.29 6.65
CA ILE A 89 7.13 17.38 5.87
C ILE A 89 6.09 18.05 6.75
N LYS A 90 6.33 19.30 7.08
CA LYS A 90 5.43 20.04 7.96
C LYS A 90 4.04 20.14 7.33
N ASP A 91 3.02 19.71 8.09
CA ASP A 91 1.63 19.77 7.66
C ASP A 91 1.36 19.01 6.37
N GLY A 92 2.19 18.01 6.07
CA GLY A 92 2.00 17.22 4.87
C GLY A 92 0.92 16.16 5.04
N ASP A 93 0.24 15.83 3.93
CA ASP A 93 -0.74 14.75 3.91
C ASP A 93 -0.09 13.40 3.68
N GLY A 94 1.13 13.38 3.22
CA GLY A 94 1.90 12.18 2.98
C GLY A 94 3.28 12.56 2.54
N GLY A 95 4.14 11.58 2.33
CA GLY A 95 5.48 11.86 1.88
C GLY A 95 6.23 10.61 1.51
N PRO A 96 7.36 10.77 0.82
CA PRO A 96 8.21 9.64 0.51
C PRO A 96 8.73 8.98 1.78
N ALA A 97 8.92 7.68 1.73
CA ALA A 97 9.37 6.95 2.90
C ALA A 97 10.32 5.83 2.47
N ARG A 98 11.20 5.46 3.38
CA ARG A 98 12.01 4.27 3.21
C ARG A 98 11.29 3.12 3.90
N ALA A 99 10.85 2.14 3.11
CA ALA A 99 10.17 0.98 3.65
C ALA A 99 11.10 -0.22 3.58
N ILE A 100 11.24 -0.92 4.69
CA ILE A 100 12.06 -2.14 4.73
C ILE A 100 11.34 -3.23 5.48
N LEU A 101 11.64 -4.46 5.11
CA LEU A 101 11.18 -5.65 5.81
C LEU A 101 12.38 -6.34 6.42
N ILE A 102 12.28 -6.67 7.69
CA ILE A 102 13.34 -7.33 8.41
C ILE A 102 12.87 -8.75 8.73
N ARG A 103 13.63 -9.74 8.27
CA ARG A 103 13.26 -11.13 8.49
C ARG A 103 13.38 -11.47 9.97
N GLU A 104 12.39 -12.17 10.47
CA GLU A 104 12.40 -12.57 11.87
C GLU A 104 13.11 -13.89 12.12
#